data_d8b2b3f351c38d9e78d6ff9a6723bdc2
#
_entry.id   d8b2b3f351c38d9e78d6ff9a6723bdc2
#
_cell.length_a   1.000
_cell.length_b   1.000
_cell.length_c   1.000
_cell.angle_alpha   90.00
_cell.angle_beta   90.00
_cell.angle_gamma   90.00
#
_symmetry.space_group_name_H-M   'P 1'
#
loop_
_entity.id
_entity.type
_entity.pdbx_description
1 polymer ?
#
loop_
_entity_poly.entity_id
_entity_poly.type
_entity_poly.pdbx_seq_one_letter_code
_entity_poly.pdbx_strand_id
1 'polypeptide(L)'
;MTATTASRSTAIEGTLAAPGATLHYRLAGSGPVLLLSQSGEGDADRTVDVVPHLTDTFTVVTYDRRGLSRSTLDDPARPVTMADHADDVALLLAEAARITGTDGTGGTAPGPALMAGFSMGAAIGLQVLARHPGVLGTLIAHEPVMPNLLPPADRAEHVAELRAIQEAHAAGGTAAAFPAITRHLGIDPRHDTTEEGLTPQPMTPRRAANFDFFIGTEFTAVTTDGLGAAEPVAAARRSGTRVLAAVGRTTRPDVHTYRCALALAELLGTEPVAFPGGHNGNTAFPRATARTLKALLGR
;
A
#
# COMPACT_ATOMS: atom_id res chain seq x y z
N MET A 1 -7.58 -30.95 -29.98
CA MET A 1 -7.83 -29.95 -28.92
C MET A 1 -6.96 -30.33 -27.71
N THR A 2 -5.77 -29.79 -27.64
CA THR A 2 -4.84 -30.01 -26.53
C THR A 2 -5.11 -28.94 -25.48
N ALA A 3 -5.70 -29.35 -24.35
CA ALA A 3 -5.87 -28.49 -23.21
C ALA A 3 -4.48 -28.19 -22.63
N THR A 4 -4.03 -26.96 -22.79
CA THR A 4 -2.85 -26.44 -22.10
C THR A 4 -3.22 -26.29 -20.62
N THR A 5 -2.81 -27.24 -19.81
CA THR A 5 -2.86 -27.13 -18.35
C THR A 5 -1.96 -25.97 -17.95
N ALA A 6 -2.56 -24.82 -17.64
CA ALA A 6 -1.84 -23.74 -16.99
C ALA A 6 -1.29 -24.29 -15.66
N SER A 7 0.02 -24.40 -15.57
CA SER A 7 0.72 -24.71 -14.33
C SER A 7 0.30 -23.67 -13.30
N ARG A 8 -0.42 -24.08 -12.26
CA ARG A 8 -0.66 -23.25 -11.07
C ARG A 8 0.71 -23.06 -10.43
N SER A 9 1.31 -21.89 -10.64
CA SER A 9 2.48 -21.48 -9.88
C SER A 9 2.11 -21.59 -8.39
N THR A 10 2.79 -22.48 -7.68
CA THR A 10 2.60 -22.65 -6.22
C THR A 10 2.96 -21.33 -5.55
N ALA A 11 2.04 -20.76 -4.79
CA ALA A 11 2.34 -19.59 -3.99
C ALA A 11 3.43 -19.94 -2.98
N ILE A 12 4.47 -19.11 -2.91
CA ILE A 12 5.52 -19.20 -1.89
C ILE A 12 5.08 -18.34 -0.72
N GLU A 13 5.14 -18.88 0.47
CA GLU A 13 4.88 -18.18 1.72
C GLU A 13 6.11 -18.31 2.60
N GLY A 14 6.53 -17.20 3.23
CA GLY A 14 7.74 -17.18 4.03
C GLY A 14 7.76 -16.05 5.06
N THR A 15 8.82 -16.05 5.83
CA THR A 15 9.17 -14.98 6.76
C THR A 15 10.52 -14.39 6.43
N LEU A 16 10.70 -13.10 6.65
CA LEU A 16 11.94 -12.36 6.41
C LEU A 16 12.33 -11.58 7.66
N ALA A 17 13.55 -11.81 8.15
CA ALA A 17 14.10 -11.01 9.23
C ALA A 17 14.39 -9.59 8.75
N ALA A 18 13.87 -8.61 9.47
CA ALA A 18 14.12 -7.20 9.26
C ALA A 18 14.60 -6.56 10.57
N PRO A 19 15.29 -5.42 10.56
CA PRO A 19 15.71 -4.76 11.79
C PRO A 19 14.52 -4.45 12.71
N GLY A 20 14.46 -5.14 13.86
CA GLY A 20 13.42 -4.99 14.87
C GLY A 20 12.08 -5.67 14.54
N ALA A 21 12.02 -6.54 13.52
CA ALA A 21 10.80 -7.24 13.14
C ALA A 21 11.08 -8.54 12.37
N THR A 22 10.08 -9.42 12.33
CA THR A 22 10.02 -10.54 11.38
C THR A 22 8.78 -10.33 10.51
N LEU A 23 8.97 -10.25 9.20
CA LEU A 23 7.93 -9.97 8.22
C LEU A 23 7.40 -11.26 7.60
N HIS A 24 6.10 -11.41 7.54
CA HIS A 24 5.44 -12.45 6.76
C HIS A 24 5.16 -11.94 5.35
N TYR A 25 5.46 -12.76 4.33
CA TYR A 25 5.19 -12.42 2.93
C TYR A 25 4.70 -13.61 2.12
N ARG A 26 4.09 -13.32 0.97
CA ARG A 26 3.70 -14.28 -0.05
C ARG A 26 4.13 -13.80 -1.42
N LEU A 27 4.58 -14.76 -2.26
CA LEU A 27 4.82 -14.56 -3.68
C LEU A 27 3.91 -15.49 -4.47
N ALA A 28 3.26 -14.98 -5.52
CA ALA A 28 2.43 -15.80 -6.40
C ALA A 28 2.56 -15.30 -7.86
N GLY A 29 2.48 -16.24 -8.80
CA GLY A 29 2.56 -15.93 -10.23
C GLY A 29 3.96 -15.98 -10.81
N SER A 30 4.12 -15.39 -12.00
CA SER A 30 5.40 -15.31 -12.71
C SER A 30 5.46 -14.04 -13.56
N GLY A 31 6.66 -13.54 -13.81
CA GLY A 31 6.92 -12.29 -14.54
C GLY A 31 7.56 -11.22 -13.65
N PRO A 32 7.53 -9.93 -14.07
CA PRO A 32 8.10 -8.85 -13.28
C PRO A 32 7.53 -8.79 -11.87
N VAL A 33 8.38 -8.46 -10.90
CA VAL A 33 7.97 -8.33 -9.49
C VAL A 33 7.03 -7.13 -9.34
N LEU A 34 5.83 -7.35 -8.80
CA LEU A 34 4.85 -6.34 -8.42
C LEU A 34 4.52 -6.48 -6.92
N LEU A 35 4.95 -5.53 -6.10
CA LEU A 35 4.58 -5.48 -4.70
C LEU A 35 3.27 -4.71 -4.53
N LEU A 36 2.32 -5.32 -3.82
CA LEU A 36 1.08 -4.69 -3.38
C LEU A 36 1.21 -4.30 -1.90
N SER A 37 1.19 -3.00 -1.62
CA SER A 37 1.18 -2.48 -0.24
C SER A 37 -0.20 -1.93 0.10
N GLN A 38 -0.84 -2.56 1.08
CA GLN A 38 -2.24 -2.31 1.44
C GLN A 38 -2.45 -1.05 2.27
N SER A 39 -3.71 -0.60 2.26
CA SER A 39 -4.20 0.47 3.14
C SER A 39 -4.34 -0.01 4.58
N GLY A 40 -4.45 0.93 5.49
CA GLY A 40 -4.87 0.80 6.90
C GLY A 40 -4.49 -0.49 7.59
N GLU A 41 -5.48 -1.20 8.08
CA GLU A 41 -5.35 -2.49 8.77
C GLU A 41 -5.03 -3.67 7.83
N GLY A 42 -4.77 -3.37 6.55
CA GLY A 42 -4.61 -4.38 5.52
C GLY A 42 -3.33 -5.18 5.65
N ASP A 43 -3.51 -6.49 5.71
CA ASP A 43 -2.46 -7.50 5.61
C ASP A 43 -2.48 -8.19 4.22
N ALA A 44 -1.66 -9.22 4.01
CA ALA A 44 -1.64 -9.97 2.77
C ALA A 44 -2.99 -10.61 2.41
N ASP A 45 -3.83 -10.93 3.40
CA ASP A 45 -5.14 -11.56 3.16
C ASP A 45 -6.16 -10.57 2.56
N ARG A 46 -5.95 -9.24 2.71
CA ARG A 46 -6.79 -8.21 2.09
C ARG A 46 -6.66 -8.17 0.55
N THR A 47 -5.68 -8.84 -0.01
CA THR A 47 -5.43 -8.91 -1.46
C THR A 47 -6.00 -10.16 -2.13
N VAL A 48 -6.71 -11.02 -1.39
CA VAL A 48 -7.17 -12.34 -1.84
C VAL A 48 -7.93 -12.30 -3.17
N ASP A 49 -8.72 -11.27 -3.42
CA ASP A 49 -9.52 -11.16 -4.65
C ASP A 49 -8.79 -10.44 -5.80
N VAL A 50 -7.76 -9.64 -5.54
CA VAL A 50 -7.03 -8.94 -6.61
C VAL A 50 -5.85 -9.76 -7.13
N VAL A 51 -5.13 -10.48 -6.26
CA VAL A 51 -3.93 -11.26 -6.62
C VAL A 51 -4.17 -12.26 -7.73
N PRO A 52 -5.26 -13.09 -7.72
CA PRO A 52 -5.50 -14.07 -8.78
C PRO A 52 -5.60 -13.48 -10.18
N HIS A 53 -5.96 -12.20 -10.29
CA HIS A 53 -6.08 -11.49 -11.57
C HIS A 53 -4.78 -10.84 -12.05
N LEU A 54 -3.69 -10.98 -11.29
CA LEU A 54 -2.37 -10.40 -11.60
C LEU A 54 -1.30 -11.47 -11.83
N THR A 55 -1.50 -12.67 -11.29
CA THR A 55 -0.48 -13.75 -11.27
C THR A 55 -0.17 -14.37 -12.62
N ASP A 56 -0.98 -14.13 -13.63
CA ASP A 56 -0.71 -14.51 -15.03
C ASP A 56 0.31 -13.58 -15.72
N THR A 57 0.60 -12.45 -15.11
CA THR A 57 1.40 -11.36 -15.69
C THR A 57 2.58 -10.95 -14.81
N PHE A 58 2.43 -11.06 -13.50
CA PHE A 58 3.40 -10.60 -12.50
C PHE A 58 3.73 -11.68 -11.48
N THR A 59 4.95 -11.64 -10.94
CA THR A 59 5.22 -12.20 -9.63
C THR A 59 4.73 -11.20 -8.59
N VAL A 60 3.56 -11.48 -8.02
CA VAL A 60 2.91 -10.59 -7.06
C VAL A 60 3.44 -10.87 -5.66
N VAL A 61 3.99 -9.83 -5.02
CA VAL A 61 4.42 -9.85 -3.62
C VAL A 61 3.35 -9.18 -2.77
N THR A 62 2.88 -9.89 -1.75
CA THR A 62 2.01 -9.36 -0.69
C THR A 62 2.64 -9.64 0.66
N TYR A 63 2.37 -8.82 1.65
CA TYR A 63 2.99 -8.95 2.97
C TYR A 63 2.11 -8.39 4.07
N ASP A 64 2.33 -8.86 5.27
CA ASP A 64 1.82 -8.23 6.47
C ASP A 64 2.85 -7.19 6.91
N ARG A 65 2.45 -5.92 7.05
CA ARG A 65 3.37 -4.90 7.58
C ARG A 65 3.81 -5.28 8.99
N ARG A 66 5.00 -4.79 9.41
CA ARG A 66 5.48 -5.01 10.77
C ARG A 66 4.41 -4.69 11.81
N GLY A 67 4.22 -5.57 12.78
CA GLY A 67 3.19 -5.44 13.82
C GLY A 67 1.77 -5.85 13.40
N LEU A 68 1.51 -6.14 12.13
CA LEU A 68 0.22 -6.63 11.66
C LEU A 68 0.23 -8.15 11.48
N SER A 69 -0.85 -8.78 11.87
CA SER A 69 -1.19 -10.20 11.58
C SER A 69 -0.07 -11.19 11.93
N ARG A 70 0.66 -11.69 10.93
CA ARG A 70 1.73 -12.71 11.10
C ARG A 70 3.12 -12.10 11.23
N SER A 71 3.25 -10.80 10.95
CA SER A 71 4.49 -10.07 11.17
C SER A 71 4.61 -9.63 12.61
N THR A 72 5.77 -9.85 13.22
CA THR A 72 6.01 -9.56 14.63
C THR A 72 7.04 -8.46 14.82
N LEU A 73 6.96 -7.76 15.94
CA LEU A 73 7.98 -6.82 16.41
C LEU A 73 8.84 -7.51 17.45
N ASP A 74 10.16 -7.30 17.40
CA ASP A 74 11.10 -7.81 18.42
C ASP A 74 10.89 -7.09 19.74
N ASP A 75 10.55 -5.79 19.68
CA ASP A 75 10.18 -4.97 20.83
C ASP A 75 8.89 -4.19 20.50
N PRO A 76 7.73 -4.62 21.00
CA PRO A 76 6.46 -3.92 20.79
C PRO A 76 6.40 -2.50 21.38
N ALA A 77 7.31 -2.14 22.33
CA ALA A 77 7.37 -0.81 22.91
C ALA A 77 8.16 0.19 22.06
N ARG A 78 8.98 -0.30 21.12
CA ARG A 78 9.71 0.57 20.19
C ARG A 78 8.74 1.21 19.20
N PRO A 79 8.77 2.55 19.05
CA PRO A 79 7.97 3.22 18.03
C PRO A 79 8.31 2.70 16.62
N VAL A 80 7.27 2.44 15.84
CA VAL A 80 7.39 2.14 14.40
C VAL A 80 7.34 3.46 13.64
N THR A 81 8.20 3.62 12.63
CA THR A 81 8.30 4.82 11.81
C THR A 81 7.97 4.52 10.35
N MET A 82 7.66 5.56 9.57
CA MET A 82 7.51 5.44 8.11
C MET A 82 8.79 4.96 7.43
N ALA A 83 9.94 5.31 7.99
CA ALA A 83 11.25 4.82 7.53
C ALA A 83 11.41 3.31 7.72
N ASP A 84 11.00 2.76 8.88
CA ASP A 84 11.02 1.31 9.11
C ASP A 84 10.20 0.55 8.06
N HIS A 85 9.01 1.06 7.71
CA HIS A 85 8.18 0.44 6.67
C HIS A 85 8.82 0.50 5.27
N ALA A 86 9.52 1.58 4.94
CA ALA A 86 10.22 1.70 3.66
C ALA A 86 11.40 0.73 3.58
N ASP A 87 12.15 0.58 4.67
CA ASP A 87 13.26 -0.36 4.76
C ASP A 87 12.76 -1.81 4.63
N ASP A 88 11.60 -2.15 5.22
CA ASP A 88 10.95 -3.45 5.05
C ASP A 88 10.61 -3.74 3.59
N VAL A 89 10.02 -2.78 2.89
CA VAL A 89 9.67 -2.95 1.48
C VAL A 89 10.91 -3.18 0.62
N ALA A 90 11.99 -2.47 0.88
CA ALA A 90 13.25 -2.67 0.17
C ALA A 90 13.82 -4.09 0.40
N LEU A 91 13.77 -4.60 1.64
CA LEU A 91 14.16 -5.97 1.98
C LEU A 91 13.26 -7.02 1.30
N LEU A 92 11.95 -6.82 1.31
CA LEU A 92 10.98 -7.72 0.65
C LEU A 92 11.20 -7.79 -0.86
N LEU A 93 11.51 -6.66 -1.50
CA LEU A 93 11.81 -6.62 -2.94
C LEU A 93 13.12 -7.32 -3.26
N ALA A 94 14.16 -7.17 -2.42
CA ALA A 94 15.41 -7.90 -2.56
C ALA A 94 15.19 -9.42 -2.40
N GLU A 95 14.41 -9.84 -1.43
CA GLU A 95 14.06 -11.25 -1.23
C GLU A 95 13.25 -11.81 -2.40
N ALA A 96 12.28 -11.06 -2.92
CA ALA A 96 11.52 -11.46 -4.11
C ALA A 96 12.43 -11.61 -5.33
N ALA A 97 13.37 -10.71 -5.54
CA ALA A 97 14.36 -10.80 -6.62
C ALA A 97 15.25 -12.04 -6.49
N ARG A 98 15.69 -12.36 -5.26
CA ARG A 98 16.46 -13.58 -4.96
C ARG A 98 15.66 -14.85 -5.27
N ILE A 99 14.40 -14.93 -4.84
CA ILE A 99 13.52 -16.08 -5.07
C ILE A 99 13.23 -16.29 -6.55
N THR A 100 13.04 -15.19 -7.29
CA THR A 100 12.73 -15.25 -8.74
C THR A 100 13.98 -15.38 -9.63
N GLY A 101 15.19 -15.34 -9.05
CA GLY A 101 16.45 -15.37 -9.80
C GLY A 101 16.69 -14.10 -10.62
N THR A 102 16.06 -12.99 -10.25
CA THR A 102 16.20 -11.68 -10.91
C THR A 102 17.13 -10.74 -10.12
N ASP A 103 17.88 -11.26 -9.16
CA ASP A 103 18.85 -10.53 -8.32
C ASP A 103 20.21 -10.29 -9.01
N GLY A 104 20.33 -10.69 -10.27
CA GLY A 104 21.56 -10.57 -11.04
C GLY A 104 22.53 -11.74 -10.87
N THR A 105 22.28 -12.69 -9.95
CA THR A 105 23.15 -13.86 -9.76
C THR A 105 23.12 -14.83 -10.94
N GLY A 106 22.02 -14.79 -11.73
CA GLY A 106 21.86 -15.58 -12.96
C GLY A 106 22.34 -14.89 -14.25
N GLY A 107 23.07 -13.78 -14.17
CA GLY A 107 23.63 -13.06 -15.34
C GLY A 107 22.69 -12.08 -16.04
N THR A 108 21.43 -11.99 -15.61
CA THR A 108 20.48 -10.93 -16.02
C THR A 108 20.44 -9.84 -14.95
N ALA A 109 20.71 -8.58 -15.32
CA ALA A 109 20.55 -7.47 -14.38
C ALA A 109 19.12 -7.46 -13.82
N PRO A 110 18.95 -7.27 -12.50
CA PRO A 110 17.60 -7.18 -11.92
C PRO A 110 16.88 -5.99 -12.54
N GLY A 111 15.71 -6.22 -13.13
CA GLY A 111 14.83 -5.14 -13.51
C GLY A 111 14.29 -4.47 -12.23
N PRO A 112 14.14 -3.13 -12.22
CA PRO A 112 13.58 -2.46 -11.06
C PRO A 112 12.14 -2.95 -10.83
N ALA A 113 11.79 -3.17 -9.55
CA ALA A 113 10.50 -3.69 -9.16
C ALA A 113 9.36 -2.69 -9.41
N LEU A 114 8.14 -3.20 -9.50
CA LEU A 114 6.92 -2.41 -9.57
C LEU A 114 6.24 -2.39 -8.20
N MET A 115 5.61 -1.28 -7.84
CA MET A 115 4.84 -1.20 -6.61
C MET A 115 3.50 -0.50 -6.85
N ALA A 116 2.43 -1.08 -6.34
CA ALA A 116 1.15 -0.42 -6.18
C ALA A 116 0.84 -0.29 -4.69
N GLY A 117 0.85 0.95 -4.22
CA GLY A 117 0.54 1.30 -2.84
C GLY A 117 -0.82 2.00 -2.74
N PHE A 118 -1.59 1.62 -1.71
CA PHE A 118 -2.91 2.16 -1.43
C PHE A 118 -2.91 2.81 -0.05
N SER A 119 -3.32 4.08 0.06
CA SER A 119 -3.39 4.83 1.32
C SER A 119 -2.05 4.80 2.09
N MET A 120 -1.97 4.10 3.22
CA MET A 120 -0.74 3.87 3.97
C MET A 120 0.36 3.23 3.10
N GLY A 121 0.00 2.25 2.29
CA GLY A 121 0.94 1.62 1.35
C GLY A 121 1.48 2.59 0.29
N ALA A 122 0.70 3.58 -0.12
CA ALA A 122 1.15 4.63 -1.03
C ALA A 122 2.14 5.59 -0.35
N ALA A 123 1.87 5.97 0.90
CA ALA A 123 2.80 6.78 1.70
C ALA A 123 4.13 6.04 1.93
N ILE A 124 4.08 4.73 2.22
CA ILE A 124 5.27 3.87 2.30
C ILE A 124 6.03 3.87 0.97
N GLY A 125 5.36 3.74 -0.17
CA GLY A 125 5.99 3.80 -1.48
C GLY A 125 6.75 5.11 -1.73
N LEU A 126 6.21 6.24 -1.29
CA LEU A 126 6.89 7.54 -1.36
C LEU A 126 8.15 7.59 -0.47
N GLN A 127 8.10 6.97 0.70
CA GLN A 127 9.27 6.80 1.57
C GLN A 127 10.34 5.93 0.90
N VAL A 128 9.94 4.83 0.23
CA VAL A 128 10.88 3.96 -0.52
C VAL A 128 11.61 4.76 -1.60
N LEU A 129 10.92 5.64 -2.34
CA LEU A 129 11.58 6.49 -3.35
C LEU A 129 12.66 7.36 -2.75
N ALA A 130 12.42 7.96 -1.60
CA ALA A 130 13.35 8.87 -0.94
C ALA A 130 14.54 8.14 -0.31
N ARG A 131 14.29 7.01 0.33
CA ARG A 131 15.30 6.26 1.11
C ARG A 131 16.09 5.25 0.29
N HIS A 132 15.44 4.65 -0.71
CA HIS A 132 15.99 3.57 -1.55
C HIS A 132 15.83 3.89 -3.04
N PRO A 133 16.44 5.00 -3.54
CA PRO A 133 16.28 5.40 -4.93
C PRO A 133 16.77 4.31 -5.88
N GLY A 134 15.95 4.02 -6.90
CA GLY A 134 16.27 3.01 -7.91
C GLY A 134 15.77 1.58 -7.62
N VAL A 135 15.28 1.29 -6.40
CA VAL A 135 14.66 -0.01 -6.08
C VAL A 135 13.36 -0.19 -6.86
N LEU A 136 12.60 0.88 -7.05
CA LEU A 136 11.37 0.88 -7.84
C LEU A 136 11.60 1.45 -9.23
N GLY A 137 11.11 0.76 -10.27
CA GLY A 137 10.99 1.28 -11.63
C GLY A 137 9.69 2.04 -11.84
N THR A 138 8.62 1.60 -11.16
CA THR A 138 7.33 2.28 -11.19
C THR A 138 6.67 2.20 -9.82
N LEU A 139 6.15 3.34 -9.34
CA LEU A 139 5.26 3.44 -8.18
C LEU A 139 3.91 3.96 -8.63
N ILE A 140 2.85 3.24 -8.33
CA ILE A 140 1.47 3.73 -8.36
C ILE A 140 1.09 4.07 -6.91
N ALA A 141 0.86 5.36 -6.62
CA ALA A 141 0.52 5.87 -5.30
C ALA A 141 -0.95 6.31 -5.25
N HIS A 142 -1.83 5.40 -4.77
CA HIS A 142 -3.26 5.64 -4.68
C HIS A 142 -3.63 6.29 -3.35
N GLU A 143 -4.06 7.56 -3.40
CA GLU A 143 -4.55 8.35 -2.26
C GLU A 143 -3.68 8.22 -1.00
N PRO A 144 -2.39 8.65 -1.07
CA PRO A 144 -1.46 8.46 0.03
C PRO A 144 -1.91 9.19 1.30
N VAL A 145 -1.85 8.53 2.46
CA VAL A 145 -2.04 9.16 3.76
C VAL A 145 -0.73 9.85 4.17
N MET A 146 -0.47 11.00 3.56
CA MET A 146 0.78 11.76 3.75
C MET A 146 0.48 13.26 3.89
N PRO A 147 0.20 13.74 5.11
CA PRO A 147 -0.16 15.14 5.36
C PRO A 147 0.85 16.15 4.81
N ASN A 148 2.14 15.77 4.75
CA ASN A 148 3.21 16.63 4.25
C ASN A 148 3.11 16.99 2.76
N LEU A 149 2.29 16.29 1.98
CA LEU A 149 1.96 16.68 0.59
C LEU A 149 1.08 17.93 0.52
N LEU A 150 0.32 18.20 1.57
CA LEU A 150 -0.68 19.27 1.61
C LEU A 150 -0.09 20.63 2.00
N PRO A 151 -0.71 21.74 1.56
CA PRO A 151 -0.42 23.07 2.09
C PRO A 151 -0.57 23.14 3.62
N PRO A 152 0.08 24.10 4.31
CA PRO A 152 0.15 24.09 5.78
C PRO A 152 -1.20 24.02 6.50
N ALA A 153 -2.23 24.73 6.03
CA ALA A 153 -3.57 24.69 6.64
C ALA A 153 -4.22 23.31 6.52
N ASP A 154 -4.27 22.76 5.31
CA ASP A 154 -4.84 21.44 5.03
C ASP A 154 -4.06 20.31 5.72
N ARG A 155 -2.73 20.46 5.81
CA ARG A 155 -1.88 19.56 6.59
C ARG A 155 -2.29 19.54 8.07
N ALA A 156 -2.48 20.73 8.66
CA ALA A 156 -2.89 20.84 10.06
C ALA A 156 -4.26 20.19 10.29
N GLU A 157 -5.21 20.39 9.38
CA GLU A 157 -6.53 19.75 9.44
C GLU A 157 -6.43 18.23 9.32
N HIS A 158 -5.67 17.72 8.36
CA HIS A 158 -5.48 16.28 8.18
C HIS A 158 -4.81 15.62 9.39
N VAL A 159 -3.77 16.25 9.96
CA VAL A 159 -3.14 15.77 11.19
C VAL A 159 -4.11 15.79 12.37
N ALA A 160 -4.92 16.85 12.51
CA ALA A 160 -5.93 16.95 13.57
C ALA A 160 -7.01 15.86 13.41
N GLU A 161 -7.43 15.56 12.18
CA GLU A 161 -8.38 14.49 11.88
C GLU A 161 -7.84 13.12 12.29
N LEU A 162 -6.58 12.79 11.92
CA LEU A 162 -5.94 11.53 12.32
C LEU A 162 -5.82 11.39 13.84
N ARG A 163 -5.46 12.48 14.53
CA ARG A 163 -5.41 12.52 16.00
C ARG A 163 -6.77 12.34 16.65
N ALA A 164 -7.81 12.95 16.11
CA ALA A 164 -9.18 12.77 16.60
C ALA A 164 -9.65 11.30 16.47
N ILE A 165 -9.24 10.61 15.40
CA ILE A 165 -9.49 9.17 15.26
C ILE A 165 -8.73 8.38 16.34
N GLN A 166 -7.47 8.72 16.63
CA GLN A 166 -6.69 8.09 17.70
C GLN A 166 -7.31 8.34 19.09
N GLU A 167 -7.77 9.54 19.36
CA GLU A 167 -8.44 9.89 20.62
C GLU A 167 -9.74 9.10 20.80
N ALA A 168 -10.56 9.01 19.75
CA ALA A 168 -11.78 8.20 19.78
C ALA A 168 -11.47 6.72 20.00
N HIS A 169 -10.42 6.19 19.36
CA HIS A 169 -9.94 4.84 19.55
C HIS A 169 -9.47 4.59 21.00
N ALA A 170 -8.66 5.49 21.55
CA ALA A 170 -8.18 5.39 22.93
C ALA A 170 -9.33 5.41 23.96
N ALA A 171 -10.41 6.16 23.68
CA ALA A 171 -11.57 6.28 24.56
C ALA A 171 -12.50 5.07 24.51
N GLY A 172 -12.64 4.37 23.37
CA GLY A 172 -13.65 3.32 23.21
C GLY A 172 -13.32 2.26 22.15
N GLY A 173 -12.05 2.12 21.79
CA GLY A 173 -11.57 1.14 20.82
C GLY A 173 -11.99 1.43 19.38
N THR A 174 -11.75 0.46 18.51
CA THR A 174 -12.06 0.56 17.07
C THR A 174 -13.53 0.90 16.81
N ALA A 175 -14.47 0.40 17.60
CA ALA A 175 -15.89 0.69 17.42
C ALA A 175 -16.22 2.19 17.60
N ALA A 176 -15.58 2.85 18.57
CA ALA A 176 -15.75 4.29 18.79
C ALA A 176 -15.08 5.14 17.70
N ALA A 177 -13.96 4.69 17.15
CA ALA A 177 -13.24 5.37 16.07
C ALA A 177 -13.92 5.22 14.69
N PHE A 178 -14.72 4.18 14.47
CA PHE A 178 -15.24 3.80 13.17
C PHE A 178 -16.03 4.93 12.45
N PRO A 179 -16.91 5.71 13.10
CA PRO A 179 -17.60 6.84 12.45
C PRO A 179 -16.64 7.94 11.97
N ALA A 180 -15.54 8.16 12.68
CA ALA A 180 -14.52 9.12 12.27
C ALA A 180 -13.70 8.58 11.10
N ILE A 181 -13.35 7.29 11.11
CA ILE A 181 -12.64 6.61 10.02
C ILE A 181 -13.47 6.65 8.73
N THR A 182 -14.76 6.30 8.77
CA THR A 182 -15.62 6.31 7.57
C THR A 182 -15.74 7.70 6.97
N ARG A 183 -15.82 8.74 7.82
CA ARG A 183 -15.82 10.13 7.38
C ARG A 183 -14.49 10.52 6.75
N HIS A 184 -13.38 10.19 7.40
CA HIS A 184 -12.01 10.43 6.94
C HIS A 184 -11.76 9.82 5.54
N LEU A 185 -12.26 8.62 5.31
CA LEU A 185 -12.10 7.90 4.04
C LEU A 185 -13.16 8.25 2.99
N GLY A 186 -14.15 9.08 3.35
CA GLY A 186 -15.27 9.41 2.47
C GLY A 186 -16.17 8.22 2.13
N ILE A 187 -16.18 7.18 2.97
CA ILE A 187 -16.98 5.97 2.77
C ILE A 187 -18.42 6.22 3.15
N ASP A 188 -19.36 5.92 2.25
CA ASP A 188 -20.79 5.84 2.54
C ASP A 188 -21.32 4.43 2.24
N PRO A 189 -21.45 3.54 3.26
CA PRO A 189 -21.85 2.16 3.06
C PRO A 189 -23.23 1.98 2.39
N ARG A 190 -24.05 3.04 2.33
CA ARG A 190 -25.39 2.99 1.69
C ARG A 190 -25.30 3.20 0.17
N HIS A 191 -24.23 3.81 -0.31
CA HIS A 191 -24.05 4.18 -1.71
C HIS A 191 -22.84 3.52 -2.35
N ASP A 192 -21.92 2.96 -1.55
CA ASP A 192 -20.74 2.27 -2.05
C ASP A 192 -21.14 0.94 -2.69
N THR A 193 -20.78 0.78 -3.94
CA THR A 193 -20.97 -0.46 -4.70
C THR A 193 -19.70 -1.29 -4.68
N THR A 194 -19.83 -2.59 -4.91
CA THR A 194 -18.72 -3.53 -5.00
C THR A 194 -18.91 -4.48 -6.18
N GLU A 195 -17.84 -5.13 -6.61
CA GLU A 195 -17.95 -6.26 -7.53
C GLU A 195 -18.64 -7.45 -6.84
N GLU A 196 -19.33 -8.28 -7.62
CA GLU A 196 -19.95 -9.51 -7.12
C GLU A 196 -18.91 -10.60 -6.83
N GLY A 197 -19.25 -11.51 -5.89
CA GLY A 197 -18.47 -12.71 -5.59
C GLY A 197 -17.17 -12.44 -4.83
N LEU A 198 -17.10 -11.34 -4.10
CA LEU A 198 -15.95 -11.04 -3.25
C LEU A 198 -15.87 -11.98 -2.06
N THR A 199 -14.63 -12.31 -1.67
CA THR A 199 -14.36 -13.07 -0.46
C THR A 199 -14.77 -12.25 0.78
N PRO A 200 -15.64 -12.79 1.64
CA PRO A 200 -16.04 -12.09 2.87
C PRO A 200 -14.82 -11.74 3.73
N GLN A 201 -14.81 -10.51 4.24
CA GLN A 201 -13.73 -9.98 5.08
C GLN A 201 -14.28 -9.62 6.48
N PRO A 202 -14.64 -10.61 7.30
CA PRO A 202 -15.25 -10.35 8.60
C PRO A 202 -14.26 -9.69 9.57
N MET A 203 -14.80 -9.04 10.61
CA MET A 203 -13.99 -8.53 11.72
C MET A 203 -13.57 -9.70 12.62
N THR A 204 -12.43 -10.31 12.30
CA THR A 204 -11.82 -11.35 13.15
C THR A 204 -11.02 -10.70 14.29
N PRO A 205 -10.68 -11.43 15.38
CA PRO A 205 -9.77 -10.91 16.41
C PRO A 205 -8.44 -10.40 15.86
N ARG A 206 -7.88 -11.11 14.88
CA ARG A 206 -6.63 -10.69 14.19
C ARG A 206 -6.82 -9.36 13.46
N ARG A 207 -7.90 -9.21 12.73
CA ARG A 207 -8.19 -7.96 12.02
C ARG A 207 -8.49 -6.80 12.98
N ALA A 208 -9.16 -7.07 14.11
CA ALA A 208 -9.36 -6.07 15.16
C ALA A 208 -8.01 -5.60 15.72
N ALA A 209 -7.09 -6.53 16.02
CA ALA A 209 -5.74 -6.19 16.46
C ALA A 209 -4.96 -5.38 15.41
N ASN A 210 -5.16 -5.67 14.11
CA ASN A 210 -4.58 -4.84 13.04
C ASN A 210 -5.12 -3.40 13.07
N PHE A 211 -6.42 -3.20 13.30
CA PHE A 211 -7.00 -1.87 13.46
C PHE A 211 -6.42 -1.14 14.68
N ASP A 212 -6.29 -1.84 15.81
CA ASP A 212 -5.73 -1.26 17.03
C ASP A 212 -4.28 -0.80 16.80
N PHE A 213 -3.46 -1.60 16.14
CA PHE A 213 -2.10 -1.24 15.80
C PHE A 213 -2.04 -0.10 14.78
N PHE A 214 -2.83 -0.17 13.71
CA PHE A 214 -2.88 0.84 12.66
C PHE A 214 -3.24 2.21 13.23
N ILE A 215 -4.32 2.30 14.02
CA ILE A 215 -4.77 3.57 14.58
C ILE A 215 -3.82 4.04 15.68
N GLY A 216 -3.47 3.16 16.61
CA GLY A 216 -2.64 3.52 17.77
C GLY A 216 -1.20 3.84 17.43
N THR A 217 -0.60 3.12 16.49
CA THR A 217 0.83 3.17 16.17
C THR A 217 1.13 3.82 14.82
N GLU A 218 0.54 3.31 13.74
CA GLU A 218 0.91 3.77 12.39
C GLU A 218 0.42 5.20 12.10
N PHE A 219 -0.71 5.65 12.65
CA PHE A 219 -1.11 7.06 12.55
C PHE A 219 -0.11 7.99 13.25
N THR A 220 0.51 7.55 14.34
CA THR A 220 1.60 8.30 14.95
C THR A 220 2.81 8.37 14.02
N ALA A 221 3.19 7.25 13.39
CA ALA A 221 4.26 7.24 12.39
C ALA A 221 3.99 8.23 11.25
N VAL A 222 2.76 8.29 10.74
CA VAL A 222 2.35 9.23 9.68
C VAL A 222 2.39 10.68 10.15
N THR A 223 1.83 10.98 11.34
CA THR A 223 1.69 12.38 11.82
C THR A 223 2.99 12.98 12.35
N THR A 224 3.98 12.14 12.65
CA THR A 224 5.33 12.57 13.07
C THR A 224 6.39 12.43 11.98
N ASP A 225 5.99 11.95 10.78
CA ASP A 225 6.92 11.80 9.66
C ASP A 225 7.48 13.14 9.20
N GLY A 226 8.80 13.18 9.01
CA GLY A 226 9.53 14.36 8.57
C GLY A 226 9.77 14.44 7.07
N LEU A 227 9.36 13.46 6.26
CA LEU A 227 9.61 13.46 4.83
C LEU A 227 8.93 14.64 4.13
N GLY A 228 9.71 15.51 3.49
CA GLY A 228 9.20 16.65 2.74
C GLY A 228 8.51 16.22 1.43
N ALA A 229 7.47 16.94 1.02
CA ALA A 229 6.67 16.62 -0.17
C ALA A 229 7.49 16.48 -1.46
N ALA A 230 8.51 17.31 -1.65
CA ALA A 230 9.33 17.32 -2.85
C ALA A 230 10.40 16.22 -2.89
N GLU A 231 10.79 15.66 -1.76
CA GLU A 231 11.91 14.71 -1.66
C GLU A 231 11.69 13.43 -2.45
N PRO A 232 10.55 12.71 -2.32
CA PRO A 232 10.30 11.49 -3.07
C PRO A 232 10.23 11.74 -4.58
N VAL A 233 9.67 12.89 -5.00
CA VAL A 233 9.61 13.27 -6.42
C VAL A 233 10.99 13.56 -6.98
N ALA A 234 11.82 14.29 -6.23
CA ALA A 234 13.20 14.57 -6.63
C ALA A 234 14.03 13.28 -6.71
N ALA A 235 13.86 12.37 -5.76
CA ALA A 235 14.53 11.06 -5.77
C ALA A 235 14.09 10.20 -6.97
N ALA A 236 12.81 10.16 -7.27
CA ALA A 236 12.26 9.45 -8.43
C ALA A 236 12.82 9.98 -9.76
N ARG A 237 12.88 11.31 -9.90
CA ARG A 237 13.48 11.94 -11.09
C ARG A 237 14.96 11.57 -11.26
N ARG A 238 15.73 11.56 -10.17
CA ARG A 238 17.16 11.18 -10.21
C ARG A 238 17.38 9.71 -10.56
N SER A 239 16.52 8.82 -10.07
CA SER A 239 16.62 7.37 -10.32
C SER A 239 15.94 6.91 -11.61
N GLY A 240 15.19 7.78 -12.29
CA GLY A 240 14.38 7.40 -13.45
C GLY A 240 13.13 6.60 -13.10
N THR A 241 12.70 6.61 -11.83
CA THR A 241 11.49 5.91 -11.38
C THR A 241 10.25 6.64 -11.88
N ARG A 242 9.35 5.92 -12.52
CA ARG A 242 8.03 6.43 -12.93
C ARG A 242 7.08 6.45 -11.74
N VAL A 243 6.53 7.61 -11.42
CA VAL A 243 5.53 7.76 -10.34
C VAL A 243 4.19 8.15 -10.95
N LEU A 244 3.13 7.44 -10.56
CA LEU A 244 1.75 7.70 -10.95
C LEU A 244 0.95 8.02 -9.68
N ALA A 245 0.54 9.27 -9.53
CA ALA A 245 -0.46 9.64 -8.54
C ALA A 245 -1.82 9.08 -8.98
N ALA A 246 -2.56 8.45 -8.08
CA ALA A 246 -3.83 7.81 -8.42
C ALA A 246 -4.92 8.16 -7.41
N VAL A 247 -6.16 8.25 -7.90
CA VAL A 247 -7.36 8.59 -7.11
C VAL A 247 -8.49 7.61 -7.39
N GLY A 248 -9.35 7.37 -6.42
CA GLY A 248 -10.60 6.64 -6.61
C GLY A 248 -11.64 7.50 -7.33
N ARG A 249 -12.32 6.93 -8.33
CA ARG A 249 -13.34 7.65 -9.13
C ARG A 249 -14.51 8.18 -8.32
N THR A 250 -14.81 7.53 -7.20
CA THR A 250 -15.93 7.90 -6.33
C THR A 250 -15.47 8.50 -4.99
N THR A 251 -14.16 8.66 -4.78
CA THR A 251 -13.68 9.38 -3.60
C THR A 251 -14.05 10.84 -3.72
N ARG A 252 -14.63 11.41 -2.66
CA ARG A 252 -15.04 12.81 -2.63
C ARG A 252 -13.81 13.73 -2.63
N PRO A 253 -13.89 14.89 -3.34
CA PRO A 253 -12.76 15.83 -3.43
C PRO A 253 -12.35 16.50 -2.10
N ASP A 254 -13.21 16.46 -1.09
CA ASP A 254 -12.94 17.02 0.25
C ASP A 254 -12.16 16.05 1.16
N VAL A 255 -11.96 14.79 0.75
CA VAL A 255 -11.17 13.80 1.48
C VAL A 255 -9.69 14.13 1.41
N HIS A 256 -9.00 14.20 2.56
CA HIS A 256 -7.59 14.61 2.62
C HIS A 256 -6.67 13.71 1.81
N THR A 257 -6.85 12.38 1.84
CA THR A 257 -6.01 11.45 1.07
C THR A 257 -6.19 11.62 -0.45
N TYR A 258 -7.40 11.95 -0.91
CA TYR A 258 -7.65 12.36 -2.30
C TYR A 258 -6.87 13.63 -2.64
N ARG A 259 -6.90 14.64 -1.78
CA ARG A 259 -6.16 15.90 -1.95
C ARG A 259 -4.65 15.67 -1.92
N CYS A 260 -4.14 14.75 -1.10
CA CYS A 260 -2.74 14.32 -1.13
C CYS A 260 -2.34 13.76 -2.50
N ALA A 261 -3.21 12.95 -3.13
CA ALA A 261 -2.94 12.44 -4.48
C ALA A 261 -2.92 13.55 -5.54
N LEU A 262 -3.82 14.54 -5.44
CA LEU A 262 -3.79 15.72 -6.34
C LEU A 262 -2.50 16.54 -6.16
N ALA A 263 -2.10 16.80 -4.91
CA ALA A 263 -0.86 17.51 -4.62
C ALA A 263 0.38 16.76 -5.14
N LEU A 264 0.39 15.43 -5.02
CA LEU A 264 1.45 14.60 -5.62
C LEU A 264 1.46 14.73 -7.15
N ALA A 265 0.29 14.66 -7.80
CA ALA A 265 0.17 14.83 -9.25
C ALA A 265 0.69 16.19 -9.72
N GLU A 266 0.38 17.27 -8.99
CA GLU A 266 0.90 18.61 -9.24
C GLU A 266 2.43 18.67 -9.14
N LEU A 267 3.02 18.09 -8.08
CA LEU A 267 4.48 18.00 -7.92
C LEU A 267 5.16 17.20 -9.03
N LEU A 268 4.47 16.19 -9.57
CA LEU A 268 4.94 15.39 -10.71
C LEU A 268 4.78 16.13 -12.04
N GLY A 269 3.90 17.11 -12.13
CA GLY A 269 3.50 17.79 -13.37
C GLY A 269 2.63 16.90 -14.28
N THR A 270 1.78 16.05 -13.68
CA THR A 270 0.91 15.10 -14.38
C THR A 270 -0.52 15.16 -13.85
N GLU A 271 -1.47 14.63 -14.63
CA GLU A 271 -2.81 14.37 -14.13
C GLU A 271 -2.84 13.09 -13.28
N PRO A 272 -3.68 13.01 -12.24
CA PRO A 272 -3.85 11.79 -11.47
C PRO A 272 -4.58 10.73 -12.28
N VAL A 273 -4.22 9.46 -12.06
CA VAL A 273 -4.87 8.33 -12.71
C VAL A 273 -6.10 7.89 -11.90
N ALA A 274 -7.23 7.70 -12.59
CA ALA A 274 -8.48 7.29 -11.95
C ALA A 274 -8.58 5.77 -11.80
N PHE A 275 -8.69 5.30 -10.56
CA PHE A 275 -8.93 3.88 -10.21
C PHE A 275 -10.42 3.60 -10.00
N PRO A 276 -10.85 2.34 -10.17
CA PRO A 276 -12.23 1.91 -9.87
C PRO A 276 -12.60 2.12 -8.40
N GLY A 277 -13.85 2.52 -8.16
CA GLY A 277 -14.35 2.76 -6.80
C GLY A 277 -13.78 4.00 -6.12
N GLY A 278 -13.90 4.03 -4.80
CA GLY A 278 -13.37 5.07 -3.93
C GLY A 278 -12.04 4.69 -3.29
N HIS A 279 -11.79 5.20 -2.08
CA HIS A 279 -10.54 4.99 -1.34
C HIS A 279 -10.15 3.50 -1.20
N ASN A 280 -11.11 2.64 -0.94
CA ASN A 280 -10.93 1.18 -0.83
C ASN A 280 -11.24 0.43 -2.14
N GLY A 281 -11.12 1.10 -3.29
CA GLY A 281 -11.45 0.54 -4.60
C GLY A 281 -10.70 -0.76 -4.94
N ASN A 282 -9.49 -0.93 -4.45
CA ASN A 282 -8.69 -2.15 -4.65
C ASN A 282 -9.31 -3.40 -4.01
N THR A 283 -10.08 -3.26 -2.95
CA THR A 283 -10.80 -4.37 -2.30
C THR A 283 -12.26 -4.45 -2.75
N ALA A 284 -12.88 -3.33 -3.12
CA ALA A 284 -14.26 -3.28 -3.60
C ALA A 284 -14.40 -3.68 -5.08
N PHE A 285 -13.39 -3.39 -5.90
CA PHE A 285 -13.35 -3.64 -7.35
C PHE A 285 -12.05 -4.34 -7.78
N PRO A 286 -11.73 -5.52 -7.23
CA PRO A 286 -10.45 -6.19 -7.44
C PRO A 286 -10.17 -6.54 -8.90
N ARG A 287 -11.16 -6.99 -9.66
CA ARG A 287 -11.00 -7.32 -11.10
C ARG A 287 -10.74 -6.07 -11.94
N ALA A 288 -11.46 -5.00 -11.67
CA ALA A 288 -11.27 -3.73 -12.37
C ALA A 288 -9.94 -3.07 -11.97
N THR A 289 -9.54 -3.17 -10.70
CA THR A 289 -8.24 -2.71 -10.21
C THR A 289 -7.10 -3.46 -10.89
N ALA A 290 -7.18 -4.79 -10.98
CA ALA A 290 -6.17 -5.60 -11.67
C ALA A 290 -6.03 -5.21 -13.15
N ARG A 291 -7.14 -4.99 -13.88
CA ARG A 291 -7.10 -4.49 -15.28
C ARG A 291 -6.44 -3.13 -15.37
N THR A 292 -6.75 -2.21 -14.44
CA THR A 292 -6.15 -0.88 -14.41
C THR A 292 -4.65 -0.97 -14.16
N LEU A 293 -4.21 -1.79 -13.20
CA LEU A 293 -2.79 -2.02 -12.92
C LEU A 293 -2.05 -2.57 -14.16
N LYS A 294 -2.60 -3.61 -14.82
CA LYS A 294 -1.99 -4.17 -16.04
C LYS A 294 -1.85 -3.10 -17.13
N ALA A 295 -2.91 -2.34 -17.41
CA ALA A 295 -2.88 -1.29 -18.44
C ALA A 295 -1.83 -0.21 -18.12
N LEU A 296 -1.75 0.25 -16.88
CA LEU A 296 -0.79 1.28 -16.46
C LEU A 296 0.66 0.79 -16.48
N LEU A 297 0.87 -0.50 -16.23
CA LEU A 297 2.19 -1.13 -16.22
C LEU A 297 2.58 -1.70 -17.59
N GLY A 298 1.79 -1.43 -18.64
CA GLY A 298 2.08 -1.80 -20.04
C GLY A 298 1.98 -3.30 -20.30
N ARG A 299 0.99 -3.97 -19.69
CA ARG A 299 0.79 -5.42 -19.77
C ARG A 299 -0.63 -5.78 -20.21
#